data_79bd747067844dab93bed6da1ba80a94
#
_entry.id   79bd747067844dab93bed6da1ba80a94
#
_cell.length_a   1.000
_cell.length_b   1.000
_cell.length_c   1.000
_cell.angle_alpha   90.00
_cell.angle_beta   90.00
_cell.angle_gamma   90.00
#
_symmetry.space_group_name_H-M   'P 1'
#
loop_
_entity.id
_entity.type
_entity.pdbx_description
1 polymer ?
#
loop_
_entity_poly.entity_id
_entity_poly.type
_entity_poly.pdbx_seq_one_letter_code
_entity_poly.pdbx_strand_id
1 'polypeptide(L)'
;MKWQLFVYDWSGKNEKKWINKQLRRIGEPPVVLDTMLVEQSAMELERFYINKGYVHADVSTTIDTARHKKAVVTYHIKANDPYRIRNYTMKFPDPKIDSLAHLKAPRRSPLASAFRSSQEEYNQLVKEGTLFDRDILDKERERITTLLRWNGYYGFNRDYLGYIADSSFNQNVVDLDMSMKPYRKVLPNGSVEDQPHRQYYIKDVTVLTDYNPMGVGEDASFMATDTMLSAGVNIVYGRNGKSIRPSVLRRSTYIRPGQLFSEKNIEQTYSAFASLRALRNVNIRFTEVEERDTMKLDCYILTSPAKINTVGVDLEGTNSAGDYGFASSLNYQHRNIFRGSELFSARVRGAYEALSGNKANGFGNYWELGAEGSLLFPRFLFPVLEFGFS
;
A
#
# COMPACT_ATOMS: atom_id res chain seq x y z
N MET A 1 2.96 34.31 16.23
CA MET A 1 1.48 34.22 16.08
C MET A 1 1.24 33.64 14.69
N LYS A 2 0.50 32.54 14.56
CA LYS A 2 0.23 31.95 13.22
C LYS A 2 -0.69 32.94 12.47
N TRP A 3 -0.33 33.35 11.27
CA TRP A 3 -1.11 34.30 10.46
C TRP A 3 -2.54 33.78 10.20
N GLN A 4 -2.76 32.49 10.16
CA GLN A 4 -4.05 31.82 10.00
C GLN A 4 -5.03 32.15 11.14
N LEU A 5 -4.55 32.20 12.39
CA LEU A 5 -5.35 32.61 13.55
C LEU A 5 -5.76 34.07 13.44
N PHE A 6 -4.88 34.95 12.95
CA PHE A 6 -5.17 36.33 12.73
C PHE A 6 -6.26 36.52 11.66
N VAL A 7 -6.22 35.78 10.58
CA VAL A 7 -7.24 35.79 9.52
C VAL A 7 -8.59 35.32 10.07
N TYR A 8 -8.59 34.30 10.95
CA TYR A 8 -9.81 33.82 11.59
C TYR A 8 -10.42 34.88 12.53
N ASP A 9 -9.61 35.54 13.36
CA ASP A 9 -10.06 36.62 14.26
C ASP A 9 -10.65 37.83 13.49
N TRP A 10 -10.14 38.09 12.30
CA TRP A 10 -10.66 39.14 11.42
C TRP A 10 -12.05 38.85 10.86
N SER A 11 -12.49 37.57 10.88
CA SER A 11 -13.82 37.19 10.39
C SER A 11 -15.00 37.76 11.20
N GLY A 12 -14.74 38.34 12.38
CA GLY A 12 -15.76 38.92 13.24
C GLY A 12 -16.84 37.96 13.73
N LYS A 13 -17.79 38.47 14.53
CA LYS A 13 -18.83 37.65 15.19
C LYS A 13 -19.95 37.18 14.27
N ASN A 14 -20.15 37.78 13.11
CA ASN A 14 -21.29 37.50 12.24
C ASN A 14 -20.94 36.43 11.17
N GLU A 15 -21.35 35.19 11.43
CA GLU A 15 -21.04 34.00 10.57
C GLU A 15 -21.79 34.03 9.23
N LYS A 16 -22.87 34.79 9.10
CA LYS A 16 -23.73 34.80 7.90
C LYS A 16 -23.17 35.64 6.74
N LYS A 17 -22.23 36.55 7.01
CA LYS A 17 -21.62 37.38 5.96
C LYS A 17 -20.66 36.56 5.11
N TRP A 18 -20.77 36.62 3.77
CA TRP A 18 -19.96 35.91 2.82
C TRP A 18 -18.45 36.08 3.06
N ILE A 19 -17.99 37.33 3.32
CA ILE A 19 -16.58 37.62 3.60
C ILE A 19 -16.11 36.88 4.84
N ASN A 20 -16.89 36.89 5.92
CA ASN A 20 -16.54 36.26 7.18
C ASN A 20 -16.45 34.71 7.00
N LYS A 21 -17.34 34.15 6.18
CA LYS A 21 -17.32 32.70 5.84
C LYS A 21 -16.05 32.33 5.07
N GLN A 22 -15.57 33.19 4.16
CA GLN A 22 -14.31 32.95 3.44
C GLN A 22 -13.09 33.12 4.36
N LEU A 23 -13.05 34.12 5.20
CA LEU A 23 -11.98 34.33 6.16
C LEU A 23 -11.86 33.20 7.16
N ARG A 24 -12.98 32.62 7.63
CA ARG A 24 -12.99 31.43 8.50
C ARG A 24 -12.58 30.15 7.78
N ARG A 25 -12.79 30.07 6.48
CA ARG A 25 -12.35 28.90 5.66
C ARG A 25 -10.84 28.91 5.42
N ILE A 26 -10.23 30.10 5.36
CA ILE A 26 -8.78 30.28 5.16
C ILE A 26 -8.06 30.31 6.52
N GLY A 27 -8.70 30.84 7.55
CA GLY A 27 -8.17 30.92 8.91
C GLY A 27 -8.38 29.65 9.73
N GLU A 28 -7.52 29.42 10.71
CA GLU A 28 -7.70 28.34 11.70
C GLU A 28 -8.38 28.91 12.95
N PRO A 29 -9.42 28.23 13.50
CA PRO A 29 -10.03 28.67 14.76
C PRO A 29 -9.04 28.55 15.92
N PRO A 30 -9.20 29.38 16.98
CA PRO A 30 -8.38 29.26 18.17
C PRO A 30 -8.60 27.88 18.81
N VAL A 31 -7.49 27.20 19.10
CA VAL A 31 -7.53 25.92 19.83
C VAL A 31 -7.89 26.23 21.28
N VAL A 32 -9.03 25.73 21.74
CA VAL A 32 -9.45 25.85 23.14
C VAL A 32 -8.75 24.75 23.94
N LEU A 33 -8.25 25.12 25.12
CA LEU A 33 -7.65 24.15 26.03
C LEU A 33 -8.74 23.16 26.50
N ASP A 34 -8.52 21.90 26.19
CA ASP A 34 -9.31 20.78 26.69
C ASP A 34 -8.44 19.95 27.64
N THR A 35 -8.80 19.93 28.91
CA THR A 35 -8.06 19.19 29.94
C THR A 35 -8.09 17.68 29.72
N MET A 36 -9.19 17.13 29.17
CA MET A 36 -9.29 15.70 28.84
C MET A 36 -8.30 15.31 27.74
N LEU A 37 -8.15 16.16 26.71
CA LEU A 37 -7.18 15.93 25.65
C LEU A 37 -5.72 16.05 26.15
N VAL A 38 -5.49 16.92 27.16
CA VAL A 38 -4.16 17.00 27.79
C VAL A 38 -3.83 15.74 28.56
N GLU A 39 -4.77 15.22 29.36
CA GLU A 39 -4.59 13.95 30.10
C GLU A 39 -4.42 12.77 29.14
N GLN A 40 -5.24 12.70 28.09
CA GLN A 40 -5.09 11.68 27.05
C GLN A 40 -3.72 11.75 26.38
N SER A 41 -3.24 12.94 26.06
CA SER A 41 -1.90 13.13 25.48
C SER A 41 -0.80 12.69 26.44
N ALA A 42 -0.94 12.92 27.74
CA ALA A 42 0.01 12.44 28.75
C ALA A 42 0.04 10.92 28.80
N MET A 43 -1.12 10.25 28.82
CA MET A 43 -1.21 8.78 28.77
C MET A 43 -0.60 8.19 27.49
N GLU A 44 -0.82 8.83 26.34
CA GLU A 44 -0.23 8.39 25.08
C GLU A 44 1.31 8.55 25.07
N LEU A 45 1.83 9.64 25.66
CA LEU A 45 3.27 9.83 25.85
C LEU A 45 3.85 8.76 26.76
N GLU A 46 3.21 8.46 27.90
CA GLU A 46 3.62 7.40 28.82
C GLU A 46 3.67 6.04 28.09
N ARG A 47 2.59 5.67 27.38
CA ARG A 47 2.55 4.44 26.57
C ARG A 47 3.65 4.40 25.51
N PHE A 48 3.94 5.54 24.88
CA PHE A 48 5.04 5.63 23.91
C PHE A 48 6.38 5.26 24.55
N TYR A 49 6.68 5.82 25.73
CA TYR A 49 7.91 5.49 26.44
C TYR A 49 7.95 4.04 26.91
N ILE A 50 6.84 3.51 27.44
CA ILE A 50 6.72 2.10 27.84
C ILE A 50 6.98 1.19 26.61
N ASN A 51 6.42 1.50 25.45
CA ASN A 51 6.64 0.74 24.23
C ASN A 51 8.08 0.81 23.73
N LYS A 52 8.80 1.88 24.05
CA LYS A 52 10.23 2.07 23.74
C LYS A 52 11.19 1.43 24.76
N GLY A 53 10.65 0.68 25.74
CA GLY A 53 11.42 -0.05 26.73
C GLY A 53 11.60 0.67 28.06
N TYR A 54 11.06 1.87 28.24
CA TYR A 54 11.05 2.59 29.50
C TYR A 54 9.82 2.18 30.33
N VAL A 55 9.83 0.95 30.83
CA VAL A 55 8.65 0.31 31.47
C VAL A 55 8.14 1.08 32.69
N HIS A 56 9.01 1.82 33.36
CA HIS A 56 8.69 2.63 34.54
C HIS A 56 8.61 4.13 34.23
N ALA A 57 8.33 4.49 32.97
CA ALA A 57 8.11 5.88 32.60
C ALA A 57 6.86 6.43 33.29
N ASP A 58 6.95 7.69 33.72
CA ASP A 58 5.85 8.45 34.31
C ASP A 58 5.75 9.81 33.62
N VAL A 59 4.54 10.22 33.27
CA VAL A 59 4.29 11.50 32.60
C VAL A 59 3.27 12.30 33.36
N SER A 60 3.70 13.44 33.89
CA SER A 60 2.82 14.39 34.58
C SER A 60 2.65 15.66 33.77
N THR A 61 1.55 16.37 33.97
CA THR A 61 1.22 17.60 33.25
C THR A 61 1.07 18.76 34.19
N THR A 62 1.57 19.94 33.78
CA THR A 62 1.26 21.21 34.42
C THR A 62 0.68 22.18 33.40
N ILE A 63 -0.41 22.86 33.79
CA ILE A 63 -1.08 23.84 32.95
C ILE A 63 -0.87 25.22 33.59
N ASP A 64 -0.16 26.08 32.90
CA ASP A 64 -0.03 27.48 33.30
C ASP A 64 -0.93 28.35 32.42
N THR A 65 -1.81 29.10 33.07
CA THR A 65 -2.69 30.08 32.41
C THR A 65 -1.93 31.40 32.30
N ALA A 66 -1.14 31.54 31.26
CA ALA A 66 -0.39 32.76 30.99
C ALA A 66 -1.30 33.98 30.69
N ARG A 67 -0.73 35.18 30.83
CA ARG A 67 -1.40 36.45 30.48
C ARG A 67 -2.08 36.41 29.12
N HIS A 68 -3.22 37.05 28.95
CA HIS A 68 -3.97 37.19 27.70
C HIS A 68 -4.69 35.93 27.17
N LYS A 69 -5.37 35.19 28.03
CA LYS A 69 -6.19 34.01 27.63
C LYS A 69 -5.41 32.95 26.83
N LYS A 70 -4.13 32.79 27.13
CA LYS A 70 -3.31 31.70 26.59
C LYS A 70 -3.01 30.74 27.70
N ALA A 71 -3.00 29.45 27.38
CA ALA A 71 -2.54 28.38 28.26
C ALA A 71 -1.27 27.76 27.70
N VAL A 72 -0.34 27.43 28.57
CA VAL A 72 0.86 26.66 28.26
C VAL A 72 0.73 25.34 29.00
N VAL A 73 0.72 24.25 28.22
CA VAL A 73 0.73 22.89 28.77
C VAL A 73 2.16 22.37 28.72
N THR A 74 2.68 21.98 29.87
CA THR A 74 4.01 21.40 29.99
C THR A 74 3.88 19.94 30.42
N TYR A 75 4.47 19.03 29.65
CA TYR A 75 4.57 17.60 29.97
C TYR A 75 5.91 17.34 30.62
N HIS A 76 5.89 16.85 31.84
CA HIS A 76 7.08 16.47 32.59
C HIS A 76 7.25 14.95 32.47
N ILE A 77 8.29 14.52 31.77
CA ILE A 77 8.56 13.11 31.47
C ILE A 77 9.70 12.63 32.35
N LYS A 78 9.43 11.62 33.18
CA LYS A 78 10.40 10.87 33.96
C LYS A 78 10.54 9.48 33.35
N ALA A 79 11.51 9.32 32.46
CA ALA A 79 11.65 8.09 31.68
C ALA A 79 12.19 6.90 32.51
N ASN A 80 13.00 7.16 33.55
CA ASN A 80 13.75 6.16 34.30
C ASN A 80 14.66 5.31 33.39
N ASP A 81 15.27 4.24 33.93
CA ASP A 81 16.20 3.40 33.16
C ASP A 81 15.44 2.45 32.23
N PRO A 82 15.87 2.35 30.96
CA PRO A 82 15.20 1.49 29.99
C PRO A 82 15.59 0.03 30.17
N TYR A 83 14.67 -0.86 29.85
CA TYR A 83 14.95 -2.29 29.74
C TYR A 83 15.70 -2.58 28.43
N ARG A 84 16.71 -3.47 28.52
CA ARG A 84 17.51 -3.93 27.39
C ARG A 84 17.40 -5.43 27.24
N ILE A 85 17.46 -5.89 25.98
CA ILE A 85 17.45 -7.30 25.65
C ILE A 85 18.83 -7.87 26.01
N ARG A 86 18.87 -8.85 26.91
CA ARG A 86 20.10 -9.55 27.31
C ARG A 86 20.37 -10.72 26.38
N ASN A 87 19.41 -11.63 26.25
CA ASN A 87 19.47 -12.77 25.35
C ASN A 87 18.22 -12.78 24.44
N TYR A 88 18.40 -13.19 23.19
CA TYR A 88 17.31 -13.40 22.26
C TYR A 88 17.41 -14.78 21.63
N THR A 89 16.43 -15.63 21.93
CA THR A 89 16.33 -16.99 21.38
C THR A 89 15.17 -17.05 20.37
N MET A 90 15.47 -17.57 19.18
CA MET A 90 14.49 -17.84 18.15
C MET A 90 14.73 -19.27 17.66
N LYS A 91 13.91 -20.20 18.12
CA LYS A 91 13.99 -21.61 17.74
C LYS A 91 12.60 -22.20 17.59
N PHE A 92 12.32 -22.73 16.42
CA PHE A 92 11.02 -23.31 16.11
C PHE A 92 11.08 -24.85 16.05
N PRO A 93 9.99 -25.52 16.46
CA PRO A 93 9.93 -27.00 16.44
C PRO A 93 10.06 -27.60 15.02
N ASP A 94 9.52 -26.92 14.00
CA ASP A 94 9.63 -27.34 12.60
C ASP A 94 10.98 -26.86 12.02
N PRO A 95 11.88 -27.78 11.61
CA PRO A 95 13.19 -27.45 11.06
C PRO A 95 13.13 -26.59 9.78
N LYS A 96 12.06 -26.73 8.98
CA LYS A 96 11.88 -25.90 7.76
C LYS A 96 11.57 -24.46 8.14
N ILE A 97 10.66 -24.27 9.07
CA ILE A 97 10.29 -22.95 9.57
C ILE A 97 11.50 -22.30 10.26
N ASP A 98 12.20 -23.05 11.09
CA ASP A 98 13.40 -22.56 11.78
C ASP A 98 14.47 -22.09 10.78
N SER A 99 14.74 -22.91 9.76
CA SER A 99 15.69 -22.54 8.69
C SER A 99 15.26 -21.28 7.92
N LEU A 100 13.97 -21.13 7.62
CA LEU A 100 13.43 -19.96 6.91
C LEU A 100 13.51 -18.69 7.77
N ALA A 101 13.24 -18.79 9.07
CA ALA A 101 13.31 -17.66 9.99
C ALA A 101 14.74 -17.10 10.13
N HIS A 102 15.75 -17.96 9.99
CA HIS A 102 17.17 -17.62 10.01
C HIS A 102 17.77 -17.37 8.62
N LEU A 103 16.95 -17.32 7.58
CA LEU A 103 17.41 -17.14 6.21
C LEU A 103 18.12 -15.79 6.06
N LYS A 104 19.35 -15.82 5.54
CA LYS A 104 20.12 -14.60 5.24
C LYS A 104 19.85 -14.16 3.81
N ALA A 105 19.89 -12.84 3.59
CA ALA A 105 19.77 -12.29 2.25
C ALA A 105 20.77 -12.95 1.28
N PRO A 106 20.34 -13.32 0.08
CA PRO A 106 21.25 -13.86 -0.92
C PRO A 106 22.31 -12.80 -1.29
N ARG A 107 23.57 -13.23 -1.41
CA ARG A 107 24.66 -12.34 -1.86
C ARG A 107 24.37 -11.87 -3.28
N ARG A 108 24.16 -10.57 -3.45
CA ARG A 108 23.94 -9.94 -4.76
C ARG A 108 25.23 -9.36 -5.31
N SER A 109 25.32 -9.32 -6.64
CA SER A 109 26.40 -8.58 -7.32
C SER A 109 26.29 -7.06 -7.01
N PRO A 110 27.39 -6.30 -7.03
CA PRO A 110 27.39 -4.86 -6.74
C PRO A 110 26.44 -4.03 -7.63
N LEU A 111 26.19 -4.47 -8.86
CA LEU A 111 25.25 -3.84 -9.80
C LEU A 111 23.78 -4.01 -9.37
N ALA A 112 23.42 -5.12 -8.73
CA ALA A 112 22.06 -5.36 -8.25
C ALA A 112 21.75 -4.66 -6.94
N SER A 113 22.75 -4.19 -6.19
CA SER A 113 22.59 -3.43 -4.95
C SER A 113 22.11 -1.99 -5.18
N ALA A 114 22.23 -1.46 -6.39
CA ALA A 114 21.74 -0.13 -6.77
C ALA A 114 20.19 -0.08 -6.85
N PHE A 115 19.53 -1.22 -7.01
CA PHE A 115 18.08 -1.32 -6.96
C PHE A 115 17.65 -1.71 -5.54
N ARG A 116 17.33 -0.69 -4.78
CA ARG A 116 16.90 -0.73 -3.38
C ARG A 116 15.61 -1.55 -3.25
N SER A 117 15.70 -2.80 -2.77
CA SER A 117 14.63 -3.46 -2.01
C SER A 117 15.07 -4.85 -1.57
N SER A 118 14.58 -5.33 -0.47
CA SER A 118 14.62 -6.72 0.02
C SER A 118 15.83 -7.22 0.83
N GLN A 119 16.91 -6.47 1.08
CA GLN A 119 17.92 -6.94 2.05
C GLN A 119 17.46 -6.75 3.50
N GLU A 120 16.68 -5.72 3.78
CA GLU A 120 16.17 -5.43 5.14
C GLU A 120 15.21 -6.51 5.62
N GLU A 121 14.47 -7.15 4.72
CA GLU A 121 13.48 -8.20 5.02
C GLU A 121 14.11 -9.52 5.52
N TYR A 122 15.40 -9.75 5.23
CA TYR A 122 16.11 -10.94 5.69
C TYR A 122 16.93 -10.72 6.97
N ASN A 123 17.17 -9.47 7.35
CA ASN A 123 17.99 -9.17 8.50
C ASN A 123 17.19 -9.26 9.79
N GLN A 124 17.69 -10.03 10.75
CA GLN A 124 17.12 -10.07 12.10
C GLN A 124 17.17 -8.69 12.73
N LEU A 125 16.00 -8.20 13.17
CA LEU A 125 15.82 -6.86 13.72
C LEU A 125 16.10 -6.80 15.21
N VAL A 126 15.72 -7.85 15.95
CA VAL A 126 15.94 -7.96 17.39
C VAL A 126 17.39 -8.39 17.65
N LYS A 127 18.12 -7.58 18.42
CA LYS A 127 19.54 -7.83 18.74
C LYS A 127 19.77 -7.70 20.23
N GLU A 128 20.69 -8.51 20.76
CA GLU A 128 21.16 -8.41 22.14
C GLU A 128 21.78 -7.02 22.41
N GLY A 129 21.58 -6.51 23.60
CA GLY A 129 22.04 -5.18 24.03
C GLY A 129 21.18 -4.00 23.58
N THR A 130 20.24 -4.20 22.67
CA THR A 130 19.32 -3.14 22.22
C THR A 130 18.18 -2.92 23.21
N LEU A 131 17.46 -1.81 23.05
CA LEU A 131 16.28 -1.52 23.87
C LEU A 131 15.18 -2.57 23.67
N PHE A 132 14.42 -2.85 24.71
CA PHE A 132 13.19 -3.64 24.66
C PHE A 132 12.08 -2.82 24.00
N ASP A 133 12.16 -2.62 22.69
CA ASP A 133 11.23 -1.83 21.87
C ASP A 133 10.17 -2.74 21.25
N ARG A 134 8.91 -2.55 21.65
CA ARG A 134 7.77 -3.35 21.16
C ARG A 134 7.56 -3.20 19.65
N ASP A 135 7.84 -2.03 19.10
CA ASP A 135 7.70 -1.81 17.65
C ASP A 135 8.72 -2.66 16.86
N ILE A 136 9.93 -2.82 17.40
CA ILE A 136 10.97 -3.69 16.79
C ILE A 136 10.57 -5.16 16.91
N LEU A 137 10.00 -5.56 18.05
CA LEU A 137 9.49 -6.92 18.24
C LEU A 137 8.36 -7.25 17.28
N ASP A 138 7.42 -6.33 17.07
CA ASP A 138 6.33 -6.51 16.11
C ASP A 138 6.82 -6.56 14.68
N LYS A 139 7.78 -5.72 14.30
CA LYS A 139 8.42 -5.77 12.97
C LYS A 139 9.18 -7.09 12.74
N GLU A 140 9.80 -7.66 13.76
CA GLU A 140 10.45 -8.97 13.65
C GLU A 140 9.43 -10.09 13.42
N ARG A 141 8.29 -10.07 14.11
CA ARG A 141 7.18 -10.99 13.85
C ARG A 141 6.67 -10.85 12.41
N GLU A 142 6.53 -9.62 11.93
CA GLU A 142 6.11 -9.32 10.55
C GLU A 142 7.14 -9.82 9.52
N ARG A 143 8.44 -9.62 9.78
CA ARG A 143 9.54 -10.13 8.95
C ARG A 143 9.46 -11.65 8.78
N ILE A 144 9.34 -12.38 9.87
CA ILE A 144 9.25 -13.84 9.84
C ILE A 144 7.97 -14.29 9.13
N THR A 145 6.84 -13.65 9.41
CA THR A 145 5.58 -13.91 8.73
C THR A 145 5.72 -13.75 7.22
N THR A 146 6.32 -12.66 6.76
CA THR A 146 6.58 -12.39 5.34
C THR A 146 7.46 -13.47 4.72
N LEU A 147 8.56 -13.86 5.37
CA LEU A 147 9.44 -14.93 4.87
C LEU A 147 8.71 -16.28 4.75
N LEU A 148 7.88 -16.63 5.73
CA LEU A 148 7.09 -17.85 5.70
C LEU A 148 6.04 -17.79 4.59
N ARG A 149 5.32 -16.69 4.43
CA ARG A 149 4.32 -16.53 3.36
C ARG A 149 4.95 -16.47 1.96
N TRP A 150 6.19 -16.04 1.83
CA TRP A 150 6.93 -16.15 0.58
C TRP A 150 7.33 -17.58 0.22
N ASN A 151 7.39 -18.46 1.24
CA ASN A 151 7.87 -19.84 1.13
C ASN A 151 6.77 -20.89 1.38
N GLY A 152 5.55 -20.60 1.02
CA GLY A 152 4.47 -21.59 0.94
C GLY A 152 3.46 -21.57 2.08
N TYR A 153 3.68 -20.88 3.16
CA TYR A 153 2.80 -20.91 4.33
C TYR A 153 1.61 -19.93 4.17
N TYR A 154 0.65 -20.29 3.32
CA TYR A 154 -0.52 -19.46 2.99
C TYR A 154 -1.35 -19.03 4.20
N GLY A 155 -1.67 -19.97 5.10
CA GLY A 155 -2.47 -19.70 6.30
C GLY A 155 -1.71 -19.05 7.47
N PHE A 156 -0.42 -18.75 7.29
CA PHE A 156 0.38 -18.17 8.37
C PHE A 156 0.12 -16.67 8.54
N ASN A 157 -0.02 -16.24 9.78
CA ASN A 157 -0.15 -14.82 10.12
C ASN A 157 0.70 -14.46 11.35
N ARG A 158 0.89 -13.18 11.61
CA ARG A 158 1.70 -12.63 12.70
C ARG A 158 1.26 -13.12 14.10
N ASP A 159 -0.02 -13.44 14.29
CA ASP A 159 -0.57 -13.78 15.59
C ASP A 159 -0.19 -15.18 16.09
N TYR A 160 0.37 -15.99 15.18
CA TYR A 160 1.00 -17.26 15.55
C TYR A 160 2.35 -17.09 16.23
N LEU A 161 3.01 -15.94 16.05
CA LEU A 161 4.28 -15.62 16.72
C LEU A 161 4.05 -14.81 17.99
N GLY A 162 4.68 -15.22 19.07
CA GLY A 162 4.65 -14.52 20.35
C GLY A 162 6.03 -14.43 20.97
N TYR A 163 6.18 -13.59 21.97
CA TYR A 163 7.38 -13.52 22.79
C TYR A 163 7.06 -13.96 24.21
N ILE A 164 7.95 -14.75 24.77
CA ILE A 164 8.03 -15.01 26.19
C ILE A 164 9.17 -14.14 26.71
N ALA A 165 8.85 -13.23 27.63
CA ALA A 165 9.81 -12.28 28.18
C ALA A 165 10.06 -12.60 29.66
N ASP A 166 11.30 -12.86 30.04
CA ASP A 166 11.72 -13.04 31.41
C ASP A 166 12.52 -11.82 31.88
N SER A 167 11.99 -11.12 32.87
CA SER A 167 12.59 -9.93 33.49
C SER A 167 12.94 -10.11 34.96
N SER A 168 13.03 -11.36 35.44
CA SER A 168 13.20 -11.69 36.86
C SER A 168 14.59 -11.34 37.48
N PHE A 169 15.49 -10.72 36.68
CA PHE A 169 16.92 -10.54 37.04
C PHE A 169 17.24 -9.30 37.90
N ASN A 170 16.25 -8.51 38.30
CA ASN A 170 16.44 -7.25 39.06
C ASN A 170 17.43 -6.24 38.44
N GLN A 171 17.66 -6.30 37.15
CA GLN A 171 18.64 -5.48 36.42
C GLN A 171 17.97 -5.04 35.12
N ASN A 172 17.19 -4.11 35.00
CA ASN A 172 16.58 -3.56 33.78
C ASN A 172 16.95 -4.29 32.46
N VAL A 173 16.99 -5.64 32.50
CA VAL A 173 17.30 -6.54 31.39
C VAL A 173 16.18 -7.57 31.21
N VAL A 174 16.03 -8.05 29.99
CA VAL A 174 15.00 -9.00 29.60
C VAL A 174 15.62 -10.09 28.72
N ASP A 175 15.32 -11.35 29.01
CA ASP A 175 15.56 -12.44 28.10
C ASP A 175 14.28 -12.69 27.29
N LEU A 176 14.44 -12.83 25.98
CA LEU A 176 13.32 -13.00 25.04
C LEU A 176 13.42 -14.32 24.32
N ASP A 177 12.37 -15.11 24.40
CA ASP A 177 12.20 -16.31 23.60
C ASP A 177 11.03 -16.10 22.63
N MET A 178 11.29 -16.23 21.31
CA MET A 178 10.22 -16.22 20.32
C MET A 178 9.58 -17.60 20.26
N SER A 179 8.29 -17.66 20.50
CA SER A 179 7.45 -18.85 20.46
C SER A 179 6.49 -18.84 19.27
N MET A 180 6.13 -20.02 18.79
CA MET A 180 5.15 -20.21 17.72
C MET A 180 3.98 -21.04 18.22
N LYS A 181 2.77 -20.53 18.01
CA LYS A 181 1.52 -21.25 18.29
C LYS A 181 1.21 -22.20 17.13
N PRO A 182 0.64 -23.39 17.39
CA PRO A 182 0.20 -24.30 16.34
C PRO A 182 -0.96 -23.70 15.53
N TYR A 183 -1.16 -24.23 14.32
CA TYR A 183 -2.34 -23.91 13.52
C TYR A 183 -3.58 -24.58 14.12
N ARG A 184 -4.61 -23.80 14.41
CA ARG A 184 -5.87 -24.29 14.96
C ARG A 184 -6.90 -24.52 13.87
N LYS A 185 -7.15 -25.80 13.55
CA LYS A 185 -8.18 -26.19 12.60
C LYS A 185 -9.50 -26.43 13.34
N VAL A 186 -10.53 -25.68 12.95
CA VAL A 186 -11.88 -25.93 13.43
C VAL A 186 -12.49 -27.05 12.58
N LEU A 187 -12.83 -28.16 13.23
CA LEU A 187 -13.46 -29.29 12.58
C LEU A 187 -14.97 -29.05 12.40
N PRO A 188 -15.66 -29.79 11.50
CA PRO A 188 -17.11 -29.62 11.26
C PRO A 188 -17.98 -29.86 12.51
N ASN A 189 -17.48 -30.61 13.49
CA ASN A 189 -18.14 -30.84 14.78
C ASN A 189 -17.95 -29.71 15.80
N GLY A 190 -17.25 -28.61 15.43
CA GLY A 190 -16.94 -27.48 16.28
C GLY A 190 -15.74 -27.70 17.22
N SER A 191 -15.11 -28.86 17.24
CA SER A 191 -13.87 -29.08 18.00
C SER A 191 -12.68 -28.41 17.31
N VAL A 192 -11.68 -28.01 18.10
CA VAL A 192 -10.45 -27.39 17.62
C VAL A 192 -9.32 -28.38 17.77
N GLU A 193 -8.58 -28.61 16.68
CA GLU A 193 -7.41 -29.47 16.65
C GLU A 193 -6.16 -28.65 16.33
N ASP A 194 -5.12 -28.83 17.13
CA ASP A 194 -3.83 -28.20 16.89
C ASP A 194 -3.04 -29.01 15.87
N GLN A 195 -2.70 -28.37 14.74
CA GLN A 195 -1.97 -28.98 13.64
C GLN A 195 -0.68 -28.20 13.35
N PRO A 196 0.36 -28.84 12.75
CA PRO A 196 1.52 -28.11 12.27
C PRO A 196 1.14 -27.18 11.11
N HIS A 197 1.86 -26.08 10.96
CA HIS A 197 1.73 -25.22 9.80
C HIS A 197 2.19 -25.95 8.54
N ARG A 198 1.36 -25.95 7.50
CA ARG A 198 1.61 -26.67 6.25
C ARG A 198 1.96 -25.71 5.12
N GLN A 199 2.79 -26.19 4.20
CA GLN A 199 3.07 -25.49 2.95
C GLN A 199 1.99 -25.83 1.90
N TYR A 200 1.60 -24.81 1.13
CA TYR A 200 0.60 -24.90 0.07
C TYR A 200 1.25 -24.79 -1.30
N TYR A 201 0.73 -25.57 -2.25
CA TYR A 201 1.14 -25.52 -3.65
C TYR A 201 0.00 -24.96 -4.50
N ILE A 202 0.34 -24.26 -5.56
CA ILE A 202 -0.65 -23.78 -6.54
C ILE A 202 -1.08 -24.96 -7.39
N LYS A 203 -2.38 -25.27 -7.43
CA LYS A 203 -2.95 -26.30 -8.28
C LYS A 203 -3.24 -25.74 -9.67
N ASP A 204 -4.18 -24.81 -9.74
CA ASP A 204 -4.61 -24.19 -10.96
C ASP A 204 -4.59 -22.67 -10.86
N VAL A 205 -4.40 -21.98 -11.99
CA VAL A 205 -4.45 -20.53 -12.08
C VAL A 205 -5.44 -20.17 -13.18
N THR A 206 -6.49 -19.44 -12.82
CA THR A 206 -7.55 -19.00 -13.73
C THR A 206 -7.67 -17.48 -13.72
N VAL A 207 -7.57 -16.86 -14.89
CA VAL A 207 -7.78 -15.41 -15.10
C VAL A 207 -9.15 -15.21 -15.72
N LEU A 208 -10.00 -14.44 -15.05
CA LEU A 208 -11.34 -14.06 -15.48
C LEU A 208 -11.33 -12.58 -15.88
N THR A 209 -11.60 -12.26 -17.17
CA THR A 209 -11.36 -10.91 -17.70
C THR A 209 -12.52 -9.92 -17.55
N ASP A 210 -13.74 -10.42 -17.37
CA ASP A 210 -14.98 -9.62 -17.34
C ASP A 210 -15.77 -9.84 -16.04
N TYR A 211 -15.07 -9.97 -14.91
CA TYR A 211 -15.72 -10.14 -13.62
C TYR A 211 -16.45 -8.87 -13.18
N ASN A 212 -17.71 -8.99 -12.79
CA ASN A 212 -18.48 -7.91 -12.20
C ASN A 212 -18.52 -8.02 -10.66
N PRO A 213 -17.82 -7.17 -9.91
CA PRO A 213 -17.82 -7.23 -8.46
C PRO A 213 -19.14 -6.80 -7.81
N MET A 214 -20.04 -6.14 -8.56
CA MET A 214 -21.35 -5.67 -8.08
C MET A 214 -22.50 -6.62 -8.47
N GLY A 215 -22.21 -7.76 -9.08
CA GLY A 215 -23.24 -8.77 -9.38
C GLY A 215 -23.78 -9.34 -8.08
N VAL A 216 -25.09 -9.21 -7.86
CA VAL A 216 -25.78 -9.75 -6.69
C VAL A 216 -26.44 -11.09 -7.08
N GLY A 217 -26.14 -12.14 -6.30
CA GLY A 217 -26.75 -13.47 -6.47
C GLY A 217 -26.03 -14.37 -7.48
N GLU A 218 -26.65 -15.52 -7.79
CA GLU A 218 -26.16 -16.50 -8.76
C GLU A 218 -26.01 -15.93 -10.19
N ASP A 219 -26.67 -14.81 -10.49
CA ASP A 219 -26.53 -14.03 -11.72
C ASP A 219 -25.25 -13.15 -11.77
N ALA A 220 -24.41 -13.16 -10.74
CA ALA A 220 -23.00 -12.80 -10.85
C ALA A 220 -22.28 -13.79 -11.78
N SER A 221 -23.02 -14.60 -12.53
CA SER A 221 -22.52 -15.60 -13.47
C SER A 221 -21.63 -14.93 -14.50
N PHE A 222 -20.35 -15.16 -14.32
CA PHE A 222 -19.37 -14.89 -15.34
C PHE A 222 -19.75 -15.74 -16.57
N MET A 223 -20.32 -15.13 -17.58
CA MET A 223 -20.61 -15.82 -18.86
C MET A 223 -19.31 -15.98 -19.62
N ALA A 224 -18.71 -17.15 -19.51
CA ALA A 224 -17.55 -17.52 -20.31
C ALA A 224 -17.97 -17.58 -21.80
N THR A 225 -17.36 -16.76 -22.63
CA THR A 225 -17.53 -16.81 -24.09
C THR A 225 -16.42 -17.58 -24.77
N ASP A 226 -15.23 -17.57 -24.19
CA ASP A 226 -14.06 -18.26 -24.72
C ASP A 226 -13.09 -18.61 -23.59
N THR A 227 -12.50 -19.79 -23.65
CA THR A 227 -11.52 -20.25 -22.68
C THR A 227 -10.24 -20.70 -23.41
N MET A 228 -9.11 -20.22 -22.95
CA MET A 228 -7.81 -20.53 -23.54
C MET A 228 -6.81 -20.91 -22.46
N LEU A 229 -6.14 -22.04 -22.68
CA LEU A 229 -4.99 -22.44 -21.87
C LEU A 229 -3.70 -21.83 -22.46
N SER A 230 -2.98 -21.06 -21.68
CA SER A 230 -1.71 -20.45 -22.09
C SER A 230 -0.62 -20.69 -21.05
N ALA A 231 0.28 -21.66 -21.33
CA ALA A 231 1.39 -22.06 -20.47
C ALA A 231 0.97 -22.31 -19.01
N GLY A 232 -0.05 -23.16 -18.81
CA GLY A 232 -0.56 -23.56 -17.50
C GLY A 232 -1.52 -22.55 -16.85
N VAL A 233 -1.78 -21.40 -17.48
CA VAL A 233 -2.76 -20.42 -16.99
C VAL A 233 -4.03 -20.53 -17.83
N ASN A 234 -5.16 -20.75 -17.18
CA ASN A 234 -6.48 -20.77 -17.79
C ASN A 234 -6.97 -19.31 -17.92
N ILE A 235 -7.21 -18.84 -19.15
CA ILE A 235 -7.72 -17.50 -19.40
C ILE A 235 -9.14 -17.63 -19.89
N VAL A 236 -10.08 -17.09 -19.16
CA VAL A 236 -11.50 -17.14 -19.46
C VAL A 236 -11.98 -15.73 -19.79
N TYR A 237 -12.46 -15.56 -21.04
CA TYR A 237 -12.98 -14.31 -21.54
C TYR A 237 -14.50 -14.26 -21.36
N GLY A 238 -15.00 -13.12 -20.93
CA GLY A 238 -16.42 -12.85 -20.78
C GLY A 238 -17.02 -12.21 -22.03
N ARG A 239 -18.12 -11.47 -21.84
CA ARG A 239 -18.95 -10.90 -22.93
C ARG A 239 -18.18 -10.03 -23.92
N ASN A 240 -17.12 -9.37 -23.49
CA ASN A 240 -16.30 -8.49 -24.35
C ASN A 240 -15.30 -9.29 -25.22
N GLY A 241 -15.31 -10.61 -25.14
CA GLY A 241 -14.43 -11.48 -25.91
C GLY A 241 -12.95 -11.23 -25.61
N LYS A 242 -12.07 -11.53 -26.56
CA LYS A 242 -10.60 -11.37 -26.43
C LYS A 242 -10.17 -9.89 -26.44
N SER A 243 -10.58 -9.14 -25.45
CA SER A 243 -10.23 -7.72 -25.32
C SER A 243 -8.72 -7.49 -25.11
N ILE A 244 -8.05 -8.37 -24.40
CA ILE A 244 -6.59 -8.33 -24.17
C ILE A 244 -5.95 -9.61 -24.72
N ARG A 245 -4.75 -9.49 -25.28
CA ARG A 245 -4.00 -10.65 -25.78
C ARG A 245 -3.66 -11.63 -24.67
N PRO A 246 -3.84 -12.97 -24.88
CA PRO A 246 -3.51 -13.98 -23.87
C PRO A 246 -2.07 -13.90 -23.39
N SER A 247 -1.14 -13.57 -24.30
CA SER A 247 0.28 -13.42 -23.98
C SER A 247 0.55 -12.30 -22.97
N VAL A 248 -0.26 -11.23 -22.97
CA VAL A 248 -0.13 -10.12 -22.01
C VAL A 248 -0.59 -10.58 -20.63
N LEU A 249 -1.76 -11.19 -20.51
CA LEU A 249 -2.29 -11.72 -19.27
C LEU A 249 -1.35 -12.78 -18.66
N ARG A 250 -0.92 -13.74 -19.48
CA ARG A 250 0.03 -14.78 -19.05
C ARG A 250 1.34 -14.21 -18.49
N ARG A 251 1.92 -13.23 -19.19
CA ARG A 251 3.19 -12.63 -18.75
C ARG A 251 3.02 -11.76 -17.51
N SER A 252 1.84 -11.21 -17.28
CA SER A 252 1.53 -10.45 -16.05
C SER A 252 1.22 -11.36 -14.87
N THR A 253 1.05 -12.68 -15.07
CA THR A 253 0.82 -13.66 -14.02
C THR A 253 2.16 -14.27 -13.60
N TYR A 254 2.61 -13.98 -12.38
CA TYR A 254 3.83 -14.57 -11.76
C TYR A 254 3.51 -15.85 -10.99
N ILE A 255 2.25 -16.09 -10.65
CA ILE A 255 1.78 -17.32 -10.02
C ILE A 255 1.74 -18.42 -11.06
N ARG A 256 2.31 -19.59 -10.77
CA ARG A 256 2.36 -20.74 -11.68
C ARG A 256 1.83 -22.00 -11.04
N PRO A 257 1.09 -22.84 -11.77
CA PRO A 257 0.70 -24.16 -11.29
C PRO A 257 1.92 -25.04 -10.93
N GLY A 258 1.79 -25.85 -9.89
CA GLY A 258 2.83 -26.72 -9.40
C GLY A 258 3.90 -26.08 -8.51
N GLN A 259 3.96 -24.76 -8.43
CA GLN A 259 4.89 -24.05 -7.55
C GLN A 259 4.33 -23.89 -6.14
N LEU A 260 5.22 -23.69 -5.18
CA LEU A 260 4.84 -23.24 -3.84
C LEU A 260 4.10 -21.91 -3.90
N PHE A 261 3.10 -21.77 -3.03
CA PHE A 261 2.48 -20.47 -2.77
C PHE A 261 3.57 -19.45 -2.41
N SER A 262 3.46 -18.25 -2.96
CA SER A 262 4.36 -17.15 -2.62
C SER A 262 3.62 -15.82 -2.66
N GLU A 263 3.51 -15.16 -1.52
CA GLU A 263 2.89 -13.84 -1.42
C GLU A 263 3.60 -12.82 -2.30
N LYS A 264 4.91 -12.93 -2.43
CA LYS A 264 5.70 -12.11 -3.36
C LYS A 264 5.23 -12.22 -4.82
N ASN A 265 4.93 -13.45 -5.28
CA ASN A 265 4.41 -13.67 -6.63
C ASN A 265 2.99 -13.10 -6.79
N ILE A 266 2.20 -13.09 -5.70
CA ILE A 266 0.86 -12.47 -5.70
C ILE A 266 0.97 -10.97 -5.84
N GLU A 267 1.82 -10.31 -5.06
CA GLU A 267 2.05 -8.87 -5.13
C GLU A 267 2.55 -8.44 -6.50
N GLN A 268 3.50 -9.20 -7.07
CA GLN A 268 3.99 -8.96 -8.42
C GLN A 268 2.89 -9.14 -9.47
N THR A 269 2.06 -10.18 -9.34
CA THR A 269 0.92 -10.42 -10.22
C THR A 269 -0.09 -9.28 -10.10
N TYR A 270 -0.46 -8.91 -8.88
CA TYR A 270 -1.40 -7.81 -8.63
C TYR A 270 -0.88 -6.50 -9.24
N SER A 271 0.38 -6.13 -8.98
CA SER A 271 1.01 -4.92 -9.51
C SER A 271 1.08 -4.93 -11.04
N ALA A 272 1.41 -6.08 -11.64
CA ALA A 272 1.45 -6.24 -13.09
C ALA A 272 0.06 -6.07 -13.72
N PHE A 273 -0.97 -6.68 -13.15
CA PHE A 273 -2.35 -6.53 -13.64
C PHE A 273 -2.90 -5.11 -13.39
N ALA A 274 -2.61 -4.50 -12.24
CA ALA A 274 -3.01 -3.12 -11.91
C ALA A 274 -2.35 -2.09 -12.85
N SER A 275 -1.18 -2.39 -13.42
CA SER A 275 -0.52 -1.54 -14.42
C SER A 275 -1.19 -1.60 -15.79
N LEU A 276 -2.02 -2.61 -16.07
CA LEU A 276 -2.73 -2.75 -17.34
C LEU A 276 -3.87 -1.73 -17.42
N ARG A 277 -3.72 -0.75 -18.32
CA ARG A 277 -4.67 0.36 -18.51
C ARG A 277 -6.06 -0.08 -19.00
N ALA A 278 -6.13 -1.26 -19.63
CA ALA A 278 -7.38 -1.86 -20.11
C ALA A 278 -8.21 -2.52 -18.99
N LEU A 279 -7.63 -2.69 -17.80
CA LEU A 279 -8.29 -3.23 -16.61
C LEU A 279 -8.41 -2.17 -15.53
N ARG A 280 -9.46 -2.27 -14.69
CA ARG A 280 -9.69 -1.31 -13.60
C ARG A 280 -9.68 -1.95 -12.22
N ASN A 281 -10.25 -3.12 -12.08
CA ASN A 281 -10.31 -3.84 -10.81
C ASN A 281 -9.53 -5.14 -10.94
N VAL A 282 -8.70 -5.43 -9.97
CA VAL A 282 -7.97 -6.69 -9.88
C VAL A 282 -8.21 -7.26 -8.49
N ASN A 283 -8.64 -8.51 -8.43
CA ASN A 283 -8.82 -9.23 -7.18
C ASN A 283 -8.24 -10.64 -7.36
N ILE A 284 -7.43 -11.09 -6.43
CA ILE A 284 -6.84 -12.43 -6.44
C ILE A 284 -7.44 -13.21 -5.28
N ARG A 285 -8.10 -14.32 -5.58
CA ARG A 285 -8.73 -15.20 -4.60
C ARG A 285 -8.13 -16.58 -4.68
N PHE A 286 -8.09 -17.23 -3.54
CA PHE A 286 -7.63 -18.61 -3.42
C PHE A 286 -8.74 -19.46 -2.82
N THR A 287 -8.87 -20.68 -3.33
CA THR A 287 -9.71 -21.73 -2.74
C THR A 287 -8.81 -22.88 -2.34
N GLU A 288 -8.91 -23.30 -1.08
CA GLU A 288 -8.14 -24.42 -0.58
C GLU A 288 -8.69 -25.75 -1.09
N VAL A 289 -7.80 -26.60 -1.56
CA VAL A 289 -8.11 -27.97 -2.02
C VAL A 289 -7.13 -28.92 -1.34
N GLU A 290 -7.63 -29.85 -0.55
CA GLU A 290 -6.83 -30.92 0.04
C GLU A 290 -6.81 -32.09 -0.90
N GLU A 291 -5.63 -32.49 -1.38
CA GLU A 291 -5.47 -33.59 -2.32
C GLU A 291 -4.35 -34.52 -1.83
N ARG A 292 -4.71 -35.75 -1.45
CA ARG A 292 -3.76 -36.79 -0.99
C ARG A 292 -2.78 -36.26 0.08
N ASP A 293 -3.31 -35.65 1.13
CA ASP A 293 -2.53 -35.05 2.24
C ASP A 293 -1.61 -33.87 1.84
N THR A 294 -1.76 -33.35 0.63
CA THR A 294 -1.06 -32.15 0.15
C THR A 294 -2.03 -30.98 0.09
N MET A 295 -1.67 -29.87 0.72
CA MET A 295 -2.48 -28.64 0.67
C MET A 295 -2.23 -27.94 -0.65
N LYS A 296 -3.28 -27.70 -1.42
CA LYS A 296 -3.24 -27.03 -2.71
C LYS A 296 -4.17 -25.82 -2.74
N LEU A 297 -3.90 -24.89 -3.64
CA LEU A 297 -4.67 -23.67 -3.84
C LEU A 297 -5.07 -23.54 -5.31
N ASP A 298 -6.36 -23.38 -5.57
CA ASP A 298 -6.84 -22.87 -6.83
C ASP A 298 -6.83 -21.34 -6.78
N CYS A 299 -6.12 -20.73 -7.73
CA CYS A 299 -5.95 -19.27 -7.81
C CYS A 299 -6.88 -18.71 -8.88
N TYR A 300 -7.70 -17.73 -8.50
CA TYR A 300 -8.59 -16.99 -9.37
C TYR A 300 -8.18 -15.52 -9.42
N ILE A 301 -7.76 -15.04 -10.59
CA ILE A 301 -7.44 -13.64 -10.85
C ILE A 301 -8.65 -13.01 -11.52
N LEU A 302 -9.43 -12.25 -10.77
CA LEU A 302 -10.68 -11.63 -11.20
C LEU A 302 -10.39 -10.21 -11.65
N THR A 303 -10.72 -9.89 -12.92
CA THR A 303 -10.48 -8.54 -13.46
C THR A 303 -11.71 -8.00 -14.14
N SER A 304 -11.91 -6.68 -14.06
CA SER A 304 -12.99 -5.97 -14.76
C SER A 304 -12.40 -5.07 -15.85
N PRO A 305 -13.07 -4.96 -17.02
CA PRO A 305 -12.59 -4.09 -18.09
C PRO A 305 -12.70 -2.61 -17.70
N ALA A 306 -11.74 -1.81 -18.12
CA ALA A 306 -11.80 -0.36 -18.04
C ALA A 306 -12.57 0.22 -19.25
N LYS A 307 -13.05 1.46 -19.13
CA LYS A 307 -13.54 2.20 -20.30
C LYS A 307 -12.39 2.42 -21.28
N ILE A 308 -12.54 1.90 -22.50
CA ILE A 308 -11.50 1.92 -23.52
C ILE A 308 -11.27 3.36 -24.02
N ASN A 309 -12.35 4.08 -24.28
CA ASN A 309 -12.29 5.44 -24.81
C ASN A 309 -12.65 6.46 -23.73
N THR A 310 -11.91 7.56 -23.70
CA THR A 310 -12.20 8.72 -22.85
C THR A 310 -12.00 9.97 -23.67
N VAL A 311 -12.99 10.86 -23.66
CA VAL A 311 -12.93 12.19 -24.26
C VAL A 311 -13.09 13.20 -23.13
N GLY A 312 -12.24 14.21 -23.12
CA GLY A 312 -12.30 15.32 -22.17
C GLY A 312 -12.19 16.64 -22.90
N VAL A 313 -12.88 17.65 -22.41
CA VAL A 313 -12.77 19.03 -22.87
C VAL A 313 -12.36 19.87 -21.66
N ASP A 314 -11.26 20.61 -21.79
CA ASP A 314 -10.79 21.54 -20.77
C ASP A 314 -10.98 22.98 -21.30
N LEU A 315 -11.48 23.85 -20.42
CA LEU A 315 -11.64 25.28 -20.67
C LEU A 315 -10.85 26.02 -19.61
N GLU A 316 -9.95 26.89 -20.02
CA GLU A 316 -9.06 27.65 -19.14
C GLU A 316 -9.25 29.16 -19.42
N GLY A 317 -9.41 29.94 -18.38
CA GLY A 317 -9.32 31.40 -18.43
C GLY A 317 -8.08 31.87 -17.69
N THR A 318 -7.28 32.74 -18.29
CA THR A 318 -6.08 33.28 -17.69
C THR A 318 -6.16 34.81 -17.59
N ASN A 319 -5.56 35.36 -16.51
CA ASN A 319 -5.35 36.79 -16.36
C ASN A 319 -3.91 36.96 -15.86
N SER A 320 -3.05 37.50 -16.70
CA SER A 320 -1.65 37.75 -16.40
C SER A 320 -1.33 39.23 -16.55
N ALA A 321 -1.08 39.91 -15.45
CA ALA A 321 -0.70 41.33 -15.43
C ALA A 321 -1.65 42.28 -16.20
N GLY A 322 -2.96 41.91 -16.28
CA GLY A 322 -3.96 42.70 -17.01
C GLY A 322 -4.26 42.19 -18.43
N ASP A 323 -3.54 41.21 -18.92
CA ASP A 323 -3.82 40.48 -20.15
C ASP A 323 -4.78 39.34 -19.87
N TYR A 324 -5.84 39.25 -20.66
CA TYR A 324 -6.86 38.21 -20.51
C TYR A 324 -6.71 37.16 -21.62
N GLY A 325 -6.64 35.91 -21.19
CA GLY A 325 -6.53 34.79 -22.09
C GLY A 325 -7.66 33.78 -21.89
N PHE A 326 -7.92 33.05 -22.97
CA PHE A 326 -8.83 31.92 -23.00
C PHE A 326 -8.16 30.78 -23.75
N ALA A 327 -8.17 29.58 -23.17
CA ALA A 327 -7.69 28.40 -23.84
C ALA A 327 -8.73 27.27 -23.76
N SER A 328 -8.78 26.45 -24.80
CA SER A 328 -9.59 25.25 -24.84
C SER A 328 -8.77 24.08 -25.34
N SER A 329 -8.94 22.91 -24.72
CA SER A 329 -8.31 21.71 -25.22
C SER A 329 -9.29 20.55 -25.30
N LEU A 330 -9.14 19.76 -26.36
CA LEU A 330 -9.83 18.49 -26.57
C LEU A 330 -8.83 17.36 -26.36
N ASN A 331 -9.12 16.49 -25.41
CA ASN A 331 -8.30 15.34 -25.07
C ASN A 331 -9.02 14.05 -25.45
N TYR A 332 -8.35 13.16 -26.16
CA TYR A 332 -8.84 11.83 -26.47
C TYR A 332 -7.85 10.80 -25.97
N GLN A 333 -8.35 9.75 -25.33
CA GLN A 333 -7.53 8.61 -24.86
C GLN A 333 -8.16 7.29 -25.28
N HIS A 334 -7.34 6.39 -25.82
CA HIS A 334 -7.69 5.01 -26.11
C HIS A 334 -6.75 4.06 -25.35
N ARG A 335 -7.31 3.21 -24.46
CA ARG A 335 -6.55 2.41 -23.49
C ARG A 335 -6.23 0.98 -23.89
N ASN A 336 -6.33 0.62 -25.15
CA ASN A 336 -6.05 -0.74 -25.57
C ASN A 336 -5.98 -0.83 -27.10
N ILE A 337 -5.23 0.05 -27.72
CA ILE A 337 -5.28 0.24 -29.19
C ILE A 337 -4.83 -1.01 -29.95
N PHE A 338 -3.85 -1.76 -29.44
CA PHE A 338 -3.35 -3.00 -30.04
C PHE A 338 -3.65 -4.25 -29.19
N ARG A 339 -4.63 -4.20 -28.30
CA ARG A 339 -4.99 -5.28 -27.36
C ARG A 339 -3.85 -5.72 -26.42
N GLY A 340 -2.86 -4.86 -26.20
CA GLY A 340 -1.75 -5.07 -25.28
C GLY A 340 -1.80 -4.14 -24.08
N SER A 341 -2.92 -3.42 -23.89
CA SER A 341 -3.11 -2.40 -22.85
C SER A 341 -2.28 -1.14 -23.07
N GLU A 342 -1.95 -0.81 -24.31
CA GLU A 342 -1.29 0.43 -24.69
C GLU A 342 -2.23 1.62 -24.50
N LEU A 343 -1.68 2.75 -24.04
CA LEU A 343 -2.42 4.00 -23.95
C LEU A 343 -2.03 4.93 -25.09
N PHE A 344 -2.97 5.19 -25.97
CA PHE A 344 -2.86 6.26 -26.95
C PHE A 344 -3.56 7.51 -26.39
N SER A 345 -2.90 8.66 -26.44
CA SER A 345 -3.46 9.95 -26.06
C SER A 345 -3.24 10.95 -27.17
N ALA A 346 -4.28 11.67 -27.54
CA ALA A 346 -4.22 12.79 -28.48
C ALA A 346 -4.83 14.03 -27.82
N ARG A 347 -4.17 15.16 -27.95
CA ARG A 347 -4.63 16.46 -27.43
C ARG A 347 -4.53 17.51 -28.51
N VAL A 348 -5.58 18.28 -28.68
CA VAL A 348 -5.55 19.50 -29.49
C VAL A 348 -5.90 20.67 -28.57
N ARG A 349 -5.08 21.71 -28.59
CA ARG A 349 -5.24 22.91 -27.76
C ARG A 349 -5.27 24.15 -28.64
N GLY A 350 -6.22 25.04 -28.39
CA GLY A 350 -6.24 26.39 -28.91
C GLY A 350 -6.19 27.40 -27.76
N ALA A 351 -5.39 28.43 -27.88
CA ALA A 351 -5.32 29.50 -26.91
C ALA A 351 -5.35 30.87 -27.59
N TYR A 352 -5.97 31.83 -26.95
CA TYR A 352 -6.02 33.23 -27.38
C TYR A 352 -5.76 34.11 -26.17
N GLU A 353 -4.90 35.11 -26.32
CA GLU A 353 -4.57 36.09 -25.31
C GLU A 353 -4.66 37.52 -25.87
N ALA A 354 -5.45 38.34 -25.21
CA ALA A 354 -5.62 39.73 -25.54
C ALA A 354 -4.61 40.54 -24.72
N LEU A 355 -3.60 41.08 -25.39
CA LEU A 355 -2.55 41.89 -24.76
C LEU A 355 -3.04 43.33 -24.56
N SER A 356 -2.99 43.81 -23.31
CA SER A 356 -3.41 45.18 -22.94
C SER A 356 -2.32 46.23 -23.15
N GLY A 357 -1.13 45.80 -23.62
CA GLY A 357 0.04 46.67 -23.84
C GLY A 357 -0.13 47.65 -25.01
N ASN A 358 0.57 48.76 -24.91
CA ASN A 358 0.54 49.94 -25.80
C ASN A 358 0.65 49.50 -27.30
N LYS A 359 -0.38 49.76 -28.08
CA LYS A 359 -0.49 49.49 -29.53
C LYS A 359 0.61 50.11 -30.39
N ALA A 360 1.49 50.94 -29.80
CA ALA A 360 2.56 51.68 -30.51
C ALA A 360 3.70 50.74 -31.03
N ASN A 361 3.85 49.53 -30.51
CA ASN A 361 4.95 48.60 -30.86
C ASN A 361 4.53 47.36 -31.65
N GLY A 362 3.32 47.34 -32.21
CA GLY A 362 2.95 46.30 -33.20
C GLY A 362 2.67 44.90 -32.64
N PHE A 363 2.67 44.71 -31.32
CA PHE A 363 2.29 43.42 -30.71
C PHE A 363 0.75 43.38 -30.62
N GLY A 364 0.14 42.62 -31.55
CA GLY A 364 -1.26 42.29 -31.56
C GLY A 364 -1.57 41.17 -30.60
N ASN A 365 -2.85 40.84 -30.50
CA ASN A 365 -3.32 39.66 -29.75
C ASN A 365 -2.53 38.39 -30.15
N TYR A 366 -2.24 37.53 -29.17
CA TYR A 366 -1.54 36.28 -29.38
C TYR A 366 -2.56 35.14 -29.48
N TRP A 367 -2.33 34.24 -30.43
CA TRP A 367 -3.08 32.98 -30.52
C TRP A 367 -2.11 31.83 -30.76
N GLU A 368 -2.46 30.69 -30.18
CA GLU A 368 -1.67 29.47 -30.22
C GLU A 368 -2.57 28.28 -30.60
N LEU A 369 -2.08 27.43 -31.49
CA LEU A 369 -2.70 26.17 -31.80
C LEU A 369 -1.65 25.07 -31.63
N GLY A 370 -1.93 24.10 -30.78
CA GLY A 370 -1.06 22.98 -30.49
C GLY A 370 -1.78 21.64 -30.68
N ALA A 371 -1.05 20.66 -31.18
CA ALA A 371 -1.49 19.28 -31.24
C ALA A 371 -0.40 18.37 -30.67
N GLU A 372 -0.79 17.43 -29.81
CA GLU A 372 0.08 16.46 -29.18
C GLU A 372 -0.49 15.06 -29.34
N GLY A 373 0.38 14.09 -29.66
CA GLY A 373 0.05 12.68 -29.72
C GLY A 373 1.08 11.87 -28.94
N SER A 374 0.63 10.96 -28.08
CA SER A 374 1.51 10.06 -27.35
C SER A 374 1.01 8.63 -27.34
N LEU A 375 1.92 7.67 -27.35
CA LEU A 375 1.65 6.26 -27.26
C LEU A 375 2.53 5.66 -26.16
N LEU A 376 1.87 5.23 -25.07
CA LEU A 376 2.52 4.62 -23.93
C LEU A 376 2.32 3.10 -23.95
N PHE A 377 3.41 2.36 -23.94
CA PHE A 377 3.40 0.91 -23.79
C PHE A 377 3.58 0.53 -22.32
N PRO A 378 2.81 -0.44 -21.77
CA PRO A 378 2.97 -0.88 -20.40
C PRO A 378 4.28 -1.62 -20.13
N ARG A 379 5.12 -1.81 -21.15
CA ARG A 379 6.40 -2.55 -21.14
C ARG A 379 7.42 -1.93 -22.07
N PHE A 380 8.69 -2.23 -21.80
CA PHE A 380 9.77 -2.00 -22.74
C PHE A 380 9.57 -2.87 -23.99
N LEU A 381 9.61 -2.26 -25.17
CA LEU A 381 9.45 -2.94 -26.46
C LEU A 381 10.71 -3.66 -26.91
N PHE A 382 11.87 -3.20 -26.46
CA PHE A 382 13.11 -3.87 -26.74
C PHE A 382 13.25 -5.12 -25.90
N PRO A 383 13.67 -6.27 -26.48
CA PRO A 383 14.05 -7.42 -25.70
C PRO A 383 15.33 -7.03 -24.93
N VAL A 384 15.17 -6.48 -23.75
CA VAL A 384 16.24 -6.59 -22.75
C VAL A 384 16.40 -8.09 -22.61
N LEU A 385 17.57 -8.60 -23.01
CA LEU A 385 17.96 -9.98 -22.81
C LEU A 385 17.54 -10.36 -21.41
N GLU A 386 16.54 -11.24 -21.29
CA GLU A 386 16.23 -11.92 -20.04
C GLU A 386 17.50 -12.72 -19.71
N PHE A 387 18.44 -12.09 -19.03
CA PHE A 387 19.47 -12.80 -18.32
C PHE A 387 18.72 -13.58 -17.26
N GLY A 388 18.42 -14.84 -17.58
CA GLY A 388 17.86 -15.80 -16.67
C GLY A 388 18.80 -15.93 -15.48
N PHE A 389 18.41 -15.36 -14.38
CA PHE A 389 18.88 -15.76 -13.07
C PHE A 389 17.98 -16.89 -12.62
N SER A 390 18.41 -18.13 -12.89
CA SER A 390 17.94 -19.35 -12.23
C SER A 390 18.33 -19.34 -10.75
#